data_c4d4beb035260e8c483d020d39e300d3
#
_entry.id   c4d4beb035260e8c483d020d39e300d3
#
_cell.length_a   1.000
_cell.length_b   1.000
_cell.length_c   1.000
_cell.angle_alpha   90.00
_cell.angle_beta   90.00
_cell.angle_gamma   90.00
#
_symmetry.space_group_name_H-M   'P 1'
#
loop_
_entity.id
_entity.type
_entity.pdbx_description
1 polymer ?
#
loop_
_entity_poly.entity_id
_entity_poly.type
_entity_poly.pdbx_seq_one_letter_code
_entity_poly.pdbx_strand_id
1 'polypeptide(L)'
;MTAQSVILPLPSDHARFIVLRLKDLSIEELKEKLEDLFSTRDRLITQHPHAQIKTAVAFGPELWAQLHPTAPAGFKQLEPIYGSFNMPVSPADVLIHIAAQRTDICFALSQSFFEGIQDKVDVLDERVCFRNFDGRDLTGFIDGTENPQFPDDRAATTLLSEDAGVFADGSFIFAQRYCHDLEKWKKLKVDAQEQVFGRTKLESIELDDDVKPENSHVARVVVEDDEGEEMEILRHSLPYGDGKGEQGLFFIAYTKDLNIIDAMLLRMFGTSGDGIHDRMLHFVTPVDGAYYFAPSEELLEAVLQG
;
A
#
# COMPACT_ATOMS: atom_id res chain seq x y z
N MET A 1 -23.13 -1.09 1.41
CA MET A 1 -22.01 -0.14 1.41
C MET A 1 -21.06 -0.52 0.28
N THR A 2 -20.21 0.38 -0.18
CA THR A 2 -19.38 0.15 -1.37
C THR A 2 -17.93 0.51 -1.04
N ALA A 3 -16.98 -0.38 -1.34
CA ALA A 3 -15.57 -0.08 -1.19
C ALA A 3 -15.13 1.06 -2.13
N GLN A 4 -14.18 1.90 -1.68
CA GLN A 4 -13.63 2.97 -2.53
C GLN A 4 -13.01 2.39 -3.82
N SER A 5 -13.14 3.11 -4.90
CA SER A 5 -13.02 2.62 -6.28
C SER A 5 -11.67 1.98 -6.67
N VAL A 6 -10.58 2.29 -5.98
CA VAL A 6 -9.25 1.71 -6.28
C VAL A 6 -9.00 0.39 -5.57
N ILE A 7 -9.76 0.05 -4.51
CA ILE A 7 -9.40 -1.06 -3.60
C ILE A 7 -9.47 -2.42 -4.30
N LEU A 8 -10.60 -2.77 -4.90
CA LEU A 8 -10.83 -4.11 -5.44
C LEU A 8 -10.34 -4.35 -6.89
N PRO A 9 -10.38 -3.37 -7.81
CA PRO A 9 -9.90 -3.60 -9.18
C PRO A 9 -8.39 -3.86 -9.22
N LEU A 10 -7.94 -4.51 -10.30
CA LEU A 10 -6.50 -4.68 -10.56
C LEU A 10 -5.78 -3.32 -10.65
N PRO A 11 -4.47 -3.29 -10.30
CA PRO A 11 -3.66 -2.08 -10.38
C PRO A 11 -3.71 -1.41 -11.75
N SER A 12 -3.73 -0.09 -11.77
CA SER A 12 -3.65 0.72 -13.00
C SER A 12 -2.20 0.88 -13.46
N ASP A 13 -2.01 1.41 -14.68
CA ASP A 13 -0.66 1.63 -15.22
C ASP A 13 0.09 2.78 -14.54
N HIS A 14 -0.64 3.72 -13.95
CA HIS A 14 -0.08 4.84 -13.20
C HIS A 14 -0.79 4.99 -11.87
N ALA A 15 -0.01 5.32 -10.85
CA ALA A 15 -0.54 5.76 -9.57
C ALA A 15 0.23 6.98 -9.04
N ARG A 16 -0.44 7.72 -8.16
CA ARG A 16 0.17 8.72 -7.30
C ARG A 16 -0.28 8.45 -5.88
N PHE A 17 0.69 8.27 -5.02
CA PHE A 17 0.47 8.11 -3.59
C PHE A 17 0.86 9.40 -2.89
N ILE A 18 -0.01 9.90 -2.03
CA ILE A 18 0.21 11.10 -1.22
C ILE A 18 0.05 10.71 0.23
N VAL A 19 1.09 10.92 1.01
CA VAL A 19 1.12 10.68 2.45
C VAL A 19 1.38 12.02 3.12
N LEU A 20 0.48 12.45 4.00
CA LEU A 20 0.60 13.75 4.63
C LEU A 20 0.19 13.74 6.09
N ARG A 21 0.66 14.78 6.80
CA ARG A 21 0.24 15.15 8.15
C ARG A 21 -0.34 16.54 8.12
N LEU A 22 -1.43 16.73 8.86
CA LEU A 22 -2.00 18.07 9.05
C LEU A 22 -1.06 18.90 9.94
N LYS A 23 -0.85 20.14 9.58
CA LYS A 23 -0.05 21.10 10.32
C LYS A 23 -0.94 22.23 10.83
N ASP A 24 -1.38 23.06 9.92
CA ASP A 24 -2.27 24.20 10.19
C ASP A 24 -3.60 24.08 9.42
N LEU A 25 -3.91 22.90 8.88
CA LEU A 25 -5.17 22.57 8.20
C LEU A 25 -6.19 22.10 9.23
N SER A 26 -7.33 22.73 9.33
CA SER A 26 -8.42 22.28 10.19
C SER A 26 -9.13 21.05 9.58
N ILE A 27 -9.90 20.34 10.41
CA ILE A 27 -10.70 19.19 9.96
C ILE A 27 -11.71 19.64 8.89
N GLU A 28 -12.35 20.79 9.07
CA GLU A 28 -13.32 21.33 8.14
C GLU A 28 -12.67 21.65 6.79
N GLU A 29 -11.50 22.30 6.80
CA GLU A 29 -10.76 22.56 5.56
C GLU A 29 -10.29 21.29 4.87
N LEU A 30 -9.90 20.25 5.63
CA LEU A 30 -9.57 18.94 5.07
C LEU A 30 -10.80 18.33 4.37
N LYS A 31 -11.96 18.34 5.02
CA LYS A 31 -13.22 17.82 4.44
C LYS A 31 -13.55 18.54 3.13
N GLU A 32 -13.51 19.87 3.11
CA GLU A 32 -13.71 20.67 1.89
C GLU A 32 -12.73 20.25 0.77
N LYS A 33 -11.45 20.03 1.09
CA LYS A 33 -10.45 19.61 0.11
C LYS A 33 -10.65 18.21 -0.42
N LEU A 34 -11.14 17.30 0.40
CA LEU A 34 -11.51 15.96 -0.06
C LEU A 34 -12.76 15.99 -0.95
N GLU A 35 -13.75 16.83 -0.65
CA GLU A 35 -14.91 17.05 -1.53
C GLU A 35 -14.48 17.66 -2.89
N ASP A 36 -13.57 18.64 -2.88
CA ASP A 36 -12.97 19.22 -4.09
C ASP A 36 -12.24 18.15 -4.94
N LEU A 37 -11.49 17.26 -4.28
CA LEU A 37 -10.81 16.14 -4.94
C LEU A 37 -11.82 15.21 -5.63
N PHE A 38 -12.90 14.81 -4.93
CA PHE A 38 -13.92 13.92 -5.50
C PHE A 38 -14.71 14.60 -6.61
N SER A 39 -15.07 15.87 -6.45
CA SER A 39 -15.73 16.65 -7.50
C SER A 39 -14.86 16.75 -8.76
N THR A 40 -13.57 16.97 -8.58
CA THR A 40 -12.59 17.01 -9.69
C THR A 40 -12.45 15.63 -10.33
N ARG A 41 -12.37 14.54 -9.52
CA ARG A 41 -12.35 13.16 -10.00
C ARG A 41 -13.55 12.87 -10.90
N ASP A 42 -14.76 13.15 -10.46
CA ASP A 42 -15.99 12.83 -11.15
C ASP A 42 -16.13 13.62 -12.46
N ARG A 43 -15.70 14.88 -12.45
CA ARG A 43 -15.59 15.70 -13.67
C ARG A 43 -14.59 15.08 -14.66
N LEU A 44 -13.42 14.64 -14.19
CA LEU A 44 -12.41 14.02 -15.05
C LEU A 44 -12.85 12.64 -15.56
N ILE A 45 -13.56 11.85 -14.77
CA ILE A 45 -14.19 10.58 -15.23
C ILE A 45 -15.12 10.85 -16.40
N THR A 46 -15.95 11.87 -16.29
CA THR A 46 -16.89 12.26 -17.37
C THR A 46 -16.15 12.73 -18.63
N GLN A 47 -15.08 13.52 -18.47
CA GLN A 47 -14.30 14.06 -19.58
C GLN A 47 -13.36 13.02 -20.23
N HIS A 48 -12.90 12.06 -19.47
CA HIS A 48 -11.90 11.06 -19.86
C HIS A 48 -12.32 9.63 -19.49
N PRO A 49 -13.43 9.08 -20.01
CA PRO A 49 -14.00 7.80 -19.59
C PRO A 49 -13.06 6.60 -19.77
N HIS A 50 -12.08 6.70 -20.67
CA HIS A 50 -11.08 5.65 -20.90
C HIS A 50 -9.88 5.73 -19.97
N ALA A 51 -9.76 6.78 -19.14
CA ALA A 51 -8.64 6.94 -18.21
C ALA A 51 -8.74 6.02 -17.00
N GLN A 52 -9.88 5.37 -16.74
CA GLN A 52 -10.12 4.44 -15.63
C GLN A 52 -9.66 5.01 -14.28
N ILE A 53 -10.12 6.21 -13.98
CA ILE A 53 -9.73 6.95 -12.79
C ILE A 53 -10.32 6.28 -11.55
N LYS A 54 -9.48 5.98 -10.57
CA LYS A 54 -9.83 5.33 -9.31
C LYS A 54 -9.12 6.04 -8.17
N THR A 55 -9.76 6.13 -7.01
CA THR A 55 -9.19 6.76 -5.83
C THR A 55 -9.53 5.99 -4.56
N ALA A 56 -8.66 6.10 -3.56
CA ALA A 56 -9.01 5.88 -2.17
C ALA A 56 -8.40 6.98 -1.30
N VAL A 57 -9.14 7.37 -0.28
CA VAL A 57 -8.68 8.22 0.82
C VAL A 57 -8.76 7.40 2.09
N ALA A 58 -7.68 7.39 2.85
CA ALA A 58 -7.59 6.65 4.09
C ALA A 58 -6.95 7.51 5.18
N PHE A 59 -7.31 7.22 6.41
CA PHE A 59 -6.95 8.03 7.57
C PHE A 59 -6.12 7.20 8.56
N GLY A 60 -5.07 7.83 9.10
CA GLY A 60 -4.30 7.28 10.21
C GLY A 60 -5.13 7.24 11.50
N PRO A 61 -4.75 6.41 12.49
CA PRO A 61 -5.55 6.20 13.70
C PRO A 61 -5.82 7.47 14.51
N GLU A 62 -4.85 8.39 14.59
CA GLU A 62 -5.01 9.64 15.36
C GLU A 62 -5.99 10.61 14.71
N LEU A 63 -5.93 10.74 13.38
CA LEU A 63 -6.89 11.57 12.66
C LEU A 63 -8.26 10.91 12.63
N TRP A 64 -8.34 9.59 12.45
CA TRP A 64 -9.62 8.88 12.47
C TRP A 64 -10.38 9.10 13.78
N ALA A 65 -9.69 9.09 14.91
CA ALA A 65 -10.30 9.35 16.22
C ALA A 65 -10.88 10.77 16.36
N GLN A 66 -10.47 11.72 15.51
CA GLN A 66 -11.04 13.08 15.46
C GLN A 66 -12.23 13.15 14.48
N LEU A 67 -12.23 12.29 13.45
CA LEU A 67 -13.26 12.28 12.41
C LEU A 67 -14.48 11.43 12.80
N HIS A 68 -14.30 10.39 13.62
CA HIS A 68 -15.35 9.45 13.96
C HIS A 68 -15.24 8.97 15.42
N PRO A 69 -16.36 8.85 16.19
CA PRO A 69 -16.33 8.54 17.61
C PRO A 69 -15.88 7.12 17.96
N THR A 70 -15.89 6.22 16.98
CA THR A 70 -15.45 4.82 17.12
C THR A 70 -14.53 4.42 15.98
N ALA A 71 -13.78 3.36 16.17
CA ALA A 71 -12.87 2.80 15.16
C ALA A 71 -13.20 1.33 14.88
N PRO A 72 -12.91 0.80 13.69
CA PRO A 72 -13.05 -0.62 13.42
C PRO A 72 -12.14 -1.44 14.34
N ALA A 73 -12.59 -2.63 14.72
CA ALA A 73 -11.83 -3.54 15.57
C ALA A 73 -10.47 -3.87 14.92
N GLY A 74 -9.40 -3.86 15.72
CA GLY A 74 -8.05 -4.12 15.23
C GLY A 74 -7.34 -2.91 14.59
N PHE A 75 -8.00 -1.75 14.41
CA PHE A 75 -7.35 -0.56 13.92
C PHE A 75 -6.39 0.03 14.97
N LYS A 76 -5.12 0.18 14.61
CA LYS A 76 -4.03 0.56 15.52
C LYS A 76 -2.93 1.32 14.81
N GLN A 77 -2.02 1.94 15.57
CA GLN A 77 -0.76 2.47 15.02
C GLN A 77 0.16 1.31 14.63
N LEU A 78 0.96 1.54 13.60
CA LEU A 78 2.07 0.67 13.25
C LEU A 78 3.22 0.92 14.22
N GLU A 79 3.77 -0.14 14.79
CA GLU A 79 4.94 -0.06 15.68
C GLU A 79 6.24 -0.26 14.91
N PRO A 80 7.30 0.47 15.26
CA PRO A 80 8.61 0.28 14.65
C PRO A 80 9.21 -1.08 15.07
N ILE A 81 9.90 -1.73 14.13
CA ILE A 81 10.62 -2.98 14.42
C ILE A 81 12.10 -2.70 14.49
N TYR A 82 12.74 -3.18 15.54
CA TYR A 82 14.18 -3.06 15.77
C TYR A 82 14.82 -4.45 15.81
N GLY A 83 15.72 -4.72 14.85
CA GLY A 83 16.41 -6.00 14.70
C GLY A 83 17.73 -5.86 13.97
N SER A 84 18.11 -6.87 13.21
CA SER A 84 19.27 -6.78 12.30
C SER A 84 19.08 -5.69 11.23
N PHE A 85 17.84 -5.47 10.87
CA PHE A 85 17.35 -4.34 10.08
C PHE A 85 16.26 -3.65 10.88
N ASN A 86 16.16 -2.34 10.73
CA ASN A 86 15.13 -1.55 11.38
C ASN A 86 14.03 -1.22 10.39
N MET A 87 12.77 -1.32 10.83
CA MET A 87 11.62 -0.81 10.12
C MET A 87 11.20 0.51 10.78
N PRO A 88 11.44 1.66 10.14
CA PRO A 88 10.94 2.94 10.63
C PRO A 88 9.44 3.05 10.41
N VAL A 89 8.79 3.85 11.23
CA VAL A 89 7.39 4.24 11.04
C VAL A 89 7.29 5.76 10.92
N SER A 90 6.32 6.22 10.15
CA SER A 90 6.03 7.63 9.98
C SER A 90 4.52 7.83 10.16
N PRO A 91 4.03 7.94 11.41
CA PRO A 91 2.62 8.20 11.64
C PRO A 91 2.15 9.35 10.78
N ALA A 92 1.15 9.12 9.97
CA ALA A 92 0.60 10.09 9.04
C ALA A 92 -0.93 10.17 9.23
N ASP A 93 -1.48 11.32 8.85
CA ASP A 93 -2.90 11.59 9.02
C ASP A 93 -3.72 11.09 7.85
N VAL A 94 -3.24 11.33 6.62
CA VAL A 94 -3.98 11.01 5.39
C VAL A 94 -3.08 10.29 4.41
N LEU A 95 -3.62 9.22 3.80
CA LEU A 95 -3.11 8.59 2.59
C LEU A 95 -4.13 8.78 1.48
N ILE A 96 -3.69 9.30 0.33
CA ILE A 96 -4.49 9.34 -0.89
C ILE A 96 -3.82 8.46 -1.94
N HIS A 97 -4.55 7.46 -2.42
CA HIS A 97 -4.18 6.63 -3.55
C HIS A 97 -4.98 7.04 -4.77
N ILE A 98 -4.31 7.64 -5.75
CA ILE A 98 -4.87 8.02 -7.04
C ILE A 98 -4.31 7.06 -8.09
N ALA A 99 -5.16 6.42 -8.88
CA ALA A 99 -4.75 5.50 -9.94
C ALA A 99 -5.50 5.77 -11.24
N ALA A 100 -4.82 5.68 -12.36
CA ALA A 100 -5.40 5.89 -13.69
C ALA A 100 -4.55 5.22 -14.79
N GLN A 101 -5.09 5.18 -16.02
CA GLN A 101 -4.34 4.78 -17.22
C GLN A 101 -3.46 5.94 -17.77
N ARG A 102 -3.49 7.11 -17.14
CA ARG A 102 -2.78 8.31 -17.59
C ARG A 102 -2.18 9.05 -16.40
N THR A 103 -0.88 9.33 -16.49
CA THR A 103 -0.15 10.04 -15.41
C THR A 103 -0.58 11.50 -15.25
N ASP A 104 -0.98 12.18 -16.34
CA ASP A 104 -1.46 13.56 -16.29
C ASP A 104 -2.77 13.70 -15.52
N ILE A 105 -3.62 12.69 -15.54
CA ILE A 105 -4.83 12.63 -14.71
C ILE A 105 -4.47 12.51 -13.23
N CYS A 106 -3.53 11.62 -12.88
CA CYS A 106 -3.05 11.51 -11.50
C CYS A 106 -2.43 12.83 -11.02
N PHE A 107 -1.71 13.53 -11.89
CA PHE A 107 -1.14 14.84 -11.58
C PHE A 107 -2.23 15.90 -11.35
N ALA A 108 -3.22 15.97 -12.24
CA ALA A 108 -4.30 16.96 -12.13
C ALA A 108 -5.10 16.81 -10.83
N LEU A 109 -5.35 15.57 -10.39
CA LEU A 109 -6.03 15.29 -9.12
C LEU A 109 -5.17 15.69 -7.92
N SER A 110 -3.89 15.33 -7.92
CA SER A 110 -2.95 15.76 -6.87
C SER A 110 -2.87 17.30 -6.78
N GLN A 111 -2.73 17.96 -7.93
CA GLN A 111 -2.67 19.43 -7.99
C GLN A 111 -3.95 20.08 -7.43
N SER A 112 -5.12 19.56 -7.81
CA SER A 112 -6.41 20.06 -7.31
C SER A 112 -6.53 19.90 -5.79
N PHE A 113 -6.08 18.78 -5.23
CA PHE A 113 -6.08 18.56 -3.80
C PHE A 113 -5.20 19.58 -3.05
N PHE A 114 -3.98 19.80 -3.53
CA PHE A 114 -3.04 20.70 -2.87
C PHE A 114 -3.35 22.19 -3.04
N GLU A 115 -4.24 22.57 -3.95
CA GLU A 115 -4.54 23.97 -4.23
C GLU A 115 -5.01 24.71 -2.97
N GLY A 116 -4.21 25.69 -2.55
CA GLY A 116 -4.49 26.55 -1.39
C GLY A 116 -4.17 25.95 -0.02
N ILE A 117 -3.62 24.73 0.06
CA ILE A 117 -3.27 24.09 1.34
C ILE A 117 -1.80 23.68 1.46
N GLN A 118 -0.94 24.01 0.49
CA GLN A 118 0.46 23.56 0.44
C GLN A 118 1.24 23.88 1.73
N ASP A 119 1.03 25.04 2.31
CA ASP A 119 1.72 25.49 3.53
C ASP A 119 1.05 24.98 4.83
N LYS A 120 -0.14 24.37 4.72
CA LYS A 120 -0.94 23.90 5.85
C LYS A 120 -0.78 22.43 6.16
N VAL A 121 -0.03 21.69 5.34
CA VAL A 121 0.25 20.27 5.48
C VAL A 121 1.74 20.00 5.39
N ASP A 122 2.19 18.97 6.09
CA ASP A 122 3.51 18.38 5.88
C ASP A 122 3.34 17.16 4.96
N VAL A 123 3.84 17.27 3.74
CA VAL A 123 3.88 16.15 2.79
C VAL A 123 5.03 15.23 3.20
N LEU A 124 4.70 14.10 3.82
CA LEU A 124 5.67 13.12 4.27
C LEU A 124 6.23 12.32 3.10
N ASP A 125 5.36 12.00 2.13
CA ASP A 125 5.74 11.38 0.86
C ASP A 125 4.75 11.72 -0.24
N GLU A 126 5.25 11.93 -1.46
CA GLU A 126 4.45 11.99 -2.68
C GLU A 126 5.21 11.27 -3.78
N ARG A 127 4.64 10.16 -4.29
CA ARG A 127 5.30 9.34 -5.32
C ARG A 127 4.45 9.19 -6.57
N VAL A 128 5.10 9.47 -7.69
CA VAL A 128 4.60 9.13 -9.02
C VAL A 128 5.11 7.74 -9.36
N CYS A 129 4.18 6.81 -9.43
CA CYS A 129 4.46 5.40 -9.67
C CYS A 129 3.94 4.95 -11.02
N PHE A 130 4.54 3.91 -11.56
CA PHE A 130 4.23 3.40 -12.89
C PHE A 130 4.28 1.87 -12.93
N ARG A 131 3.48 1.27 -13.79
CA ARG A 131 3.60 -0.15 -14.10
C ARG A 131 4.85 -0.39 -14.92
N ASN A 132 5.76 -1.20 -14.41
CA ASN A 132 6.99 -1.56 -15.09
C ASN A 132 6.80 -2.89 -15.83
N PHE A 133 6.90 -2.86 -17.17
CA PHE A 133 6.70 -4.02 -18.05
C PHE A 133 5.39 -4.77 -17.78
N ASP A 134 5.49 -6.07 -17.49
CA ASP A 134 4.39 -6.99 -17.19
C ASP A 134 3.95 -6.99 -15.71
N GLY A 135 4.34 -5.96 -14.92
CA GLY A 135 4.03 -5.82 -13.49
C GLY A 135 5.21 -6.16 -12.59
N ARG A 136 6.44 -6.00 -13.10
CA ARG A 136 7.66 -6.26 -12.32
C ARG A 136 8.05 -5.05 -11.49
N ASP A 137 8.51 -5.34 -10.29
CA ASP A 137 9.34 -4.40 -9.54
C ASP A 137 10.67 -4.12 -10.26
N LEU A 138 11.39 -3.08 -9.87
CA LEU A 138 12.69 -2.71 -10.47
C LEU A 138 13.79 -3.77 -10.21
N THR A 139 13.61 -4.66 -9.28
CA THR A 139 14.44 -5.87 -9.08
C THR A 139 14.29 -6.90 -10.21
N GLY A 140 13.20 -6.78 -10.99
CA GLY A 140 12.87 -7.62 -12.13
C GLY A 140 11.96 -8.82 -11.80
N PHE A 141 11.48 -8.94 -10.55
CA PHE A 141 10.50 -9.93 -10.15
C PHE A 141 9.08 -9.35 -10.24
N ILE A 142 8.08 -10.18 -10.59
CA ILE A 142 6.68 -9.76 -10.67
C ILE A 142 6.18 -9.53 -9.24
N ASP A 143 5.55 -8.38 -8.99
CA ASP A 143 4.82 -8.12 -7.75
C ASP A 143 3.35 -8.53 -7.87
N GLY A 144 2.78 -9.03 -6.78
CA GLY A 144 1.37 -9.40 -6.72
C GLY A 144 1.01 -10.75 -7.37
N THR A 145 1.96 -11.66 -7.53
CA THR A 145 1.69 -13.03 -8.04
C THR A 145 0.69 -13.80 -7.17
N GLU A 146 0.73 -13.57 -5.87
CA GLU A 146 -0.18 -14.18 -4.87
C GLU A 146 -1.38 -13.27 -4.53
N ASN A 147 -1.66 -12.25 -5.32
CA ASN A 147 -2.90 -11.49 -5.14
C ASN A 147 -4.11 -12.37 -5.50
N PRO A 148 -5.21 -12.29 -4.73
CA PRO A 148 -6.45 -12.98 -5.07
C PRO A 148 -6.92 -12.64 -6.49
N GLN A 149 -7.16 -13.68 -7.30
CA GLN A 149 -7.41 -13.50 -8.74
C GLN A 149 -8.86 -13.13 -9.05
N PHE A 150 -9.81 -13.64 -8.26
CA PHE A 150 -11.22 -13.41 -8.50
C PHE A 150 -11.75 -12.21 -7.67
N PRO A 151 -12.73 -11.46 -8.18
CA PRO A 151 -13.29 -10.31 -7.47
C PRO A 151 -13.83 -10.63 -6.08
N ASP A 152 -14.50 -11.77 -5.92
CA ASP A 152 -15.07 -12.19 -4.64
C ASP A 152 -13.98 -12.54 -3.62
N ASP A 153 -12.89 -13.19 -4.05
CA ASP A 153 -11.75 -13.50 -3.19
C ASP A 153 -11.03 -12.20 -2.75
N ARG A 154 -10.87 -11.24 -3.69
CA ARG A 154 -10.32 -9.92 -3.34
C ARG A 154 -11.16 -9.22 -2.28
N ALA A 155 -12.49 -9.24 -2.42
CA ALA A 155 -13.38 -8.65 -1.43
C ALA A 155 -13.27 -9.37 -0.08
N ALA A 156 -13.26 -10.71 -0.08
CA ALA A 156 -13.15 -11.53 1.13
C ALA A 156 -11.82 -11.35 1.88
N THR A 157 -10.71 -11.11 1.15
CA THR A 157 -9.38 -10.84 1.71
C THR A 157 -9.24 -9.42 2.27
N THR A 158 -9.92 -8.46 1.64
CA THR A 158 -9.60 -7.05 1.77
C THR A 158 -10.60 -6.28 2.63
N LEU A 159 -11.90 -6.59 2.51
CA LEU A 159 -12.95 -5.77 3.10
C LEU A 159 -13.41 -6.29 4.46
N LEU A 160 -13.71 -5.36 5.34
CA LEU A 160 -14.39 -5.67 6.60
C LEU A 160 -15.79 -6.21 6.31
N SER A 161 -16.16 -7.29 6.98
CA SER A 161 -17.44 -7.96 6.81
C SER A 161 -18.61 -7.14 7.34
N GLU A 162 -19.85 -7.58 7.05
CA GLU A 162 -21.09 -6.97 7.57
C GLU A 162 -21.12 -6.89 9.10
N ASP A 163 -20.45 -7.80 9.80
CA ASP A 163 -20.35 -7.81 11.27
C ASP A 163 -19.58 -6.60 11.82
N ALA A 164 -18.79 -5.92 10.99
CA ALA A 164 -18.14 -4.66 11.37
C ALA A 164 -19.12 -3.46 11.45
N GLY A 165 -20.39 -3.65 11.12
CA GLY A 165 -21.43 -2.64 11.24
C GLY A 165 -21.18 -1.45 10.33
N VAL A 166 -21.04 -0.25 10.90
CA VAL A 166 -20.80 0.99 10.13
C VAL A 166 -19.47 0.99 9.37
N PHE A 167 -18.54 0.11 9.71
CA PHE A 167 -17.24 -0.03 9.07
C PHE A 167 -17.21 -1.08 7.96
N ALA A 168 -18.32 -1.79 7.71
CA ALA A 168 -18.43 -2.78 6.66
C ALA A 168 -18.01 -2.18 5.30
N ASP A 169 -17.41 -3.02 4.44
CA ASP A 169 -16.81 -2.62 3.14
C ASP A 169 -15.69 -1.58 3.22
N GLY A 170 -15.25 -1.18 4.43
CA GLY A 170 -13.99 -0.50 4.64
C GLY A 170 -12.82 -1.48 4.57
N SER A 171 -11.61 -0.96 4.47
CA SER A 171 -10.37 -1.77 4.40
C SER A 171 -9.27 -1.14 5.23
N PHE A 172 -8.47 -1.95 5.89
CA PHE A 172 -7.19 -1.47 6.41
C PHE A 172 -6.15 -1.38 5.30
N ILE A 173 -5.21 -0.46 5.46
CA ILE A 173 -4.10 -0.28 4.55
C ILE A 173 -2.79 -0.30 5.34
N PHE A 174 -1.82 -1.03 4.83
CA PHE A 174 -0.42 -0.83 5.14
C PHE A 174 0.26 -0.17 3.95
N ALA A 175 0.92 0.97 4.14
CA ALA A 175 1.73 1.62 3.13
C ALA A 175 3.13 1.85 3.65
N GLN A 176 4.14 1.49 2.83
CA GLN A 176 5.55 1.67 3.14
C GLN A 176 6.35 1.91 1.87
N ARG A 177 7.22 2.92 1.89
CA ARG A 177 8.14 3.16 0.80
C ARG A 177 9.46 2.42 1.01
N TYR A 178 9.92 1.74 -0.03
CA TYR A 178 11.22 1.08 -0.08
C TYR A 178 12.13 1.74 -1.10
N CYS A 179 13.37 2.06 -0.71
CA CYS A 179 14.44 2.46 -1.62
C CYS A 179 15.25 1.23 -2.01
N HIS A 180 15.54 1.07 -3.30
CA HIS A 180 16.30 -0.07 -3.82
C HIS A 180 17.75 0.28 -4.12
N ASP A 181 18.69 -0.51 -3.62
CA ASP A 181 20.08 -0.51 -4.05
C ASP A 181 20.23 -1.39 -5.31
N LEU A 182 19.75 -0.87 -6.44
CA LEU A 182 19.81 -1.60 -7.71
C LEU A 182 21.23 -1.82 -8.21
N GLU A 183 22.20 -1.01 -7.80
CA GLU A 183 23.60 -1.23 -8.14
C GLU A 183 24.16 -2.48 -7.47
N LYS A 184 23.84 -2.66 -6.19
CA LYS A 184 24.20 -3.86 -5.44
C LYS A 184 23.43 -5.08 -5.94
N TRP A 185 22.13 -4.92 -6.21
CA TRP A 185 21.27 -5.98 -6.74
C TRP A 185 21.76 -6.54 -8.07
N LYS A 186 22.11 -5.68 -9.04
CA LYS A 186 22.61 -6.06 -10.38
C LYS A 186 23.96 -6.77 -10.36
N LYS A 187 24.72 -6.73 -9.26
CA LYS A 187 25.97 -7.50 -9.12
C LYS A 187 25.71 -8.99 -8.86
N LEU A 188 24.52 -9.35 -8.40
CA LEU A 188 24.15 -10.74 -8.26
C LEU A 188 23.84 -11.36 -9.62
N LYS A 189 24.26 -12.63 -9.80
CA LYS A 189 23.79 -13.45 -10.92
C LYS A 189 22.29 -13.77 -10.73
N VAL A 190 21.61 -14.11 -11.83
CA VAL A 190 20.16 -14.39 -11.79
C VAL A 190 19.84 -15.49 -10.77
N ASP A 191 20.55 -16.61 -10.78
CA ASP A 191 20.32 -17.71 -9.83
C ASP A 191 20.42 -17.23 -8.37
N ALA A 192 21.36 -16.31 -8.06
CA ALA A 192 21.50 -15.74 -6.71
C ALA A 192 20.36 -14.78 -6.37
N GLN A 193 19.83 -14.04 -7.35
CA GLN A 193 18.65 -13.19 -7.18
C GLN A 193 17.40 -14.07 -6.91
N GLU A 194 17.24 -15.16 -7.63
CA GLU A 194 16.16 -16.13 -7.46
C GLU A 194 16.18 -16.74 -6.05
N GLN A 195 17.36 -17.11 -5.55
CA GLN A 195 17.55 -17.61 -4.18
C GLN A 195 17.27 -16.53 -3.10
N VAL A 196 17.47 -15.25 -3.40
CA VAL A 196 17.10 -14.14 -2.47
C VAL A 196 15.58 -13.95 -2.48
N PHE A 197 14.96 -14.02 -3.65
CA PHE A 197 13.54 -13.77 -3.78
C PHE A 197 12.68 -14.99 -3.41
N GLY A 198 13.11 -16.20 -3.81
CA GLY A 198 12.36 -17.45 -3.62
C GLY A 198 11.53 -17.88 -4.83
N ARG A 199 11.74 -17.23 -6.01
CA ARG A 199 11.03 -17.52 -7.27
C ARG A 199 11.99 -17.44 -8.44
N THR A 200 11.63 -18.11 -9.56
CA THR A 200 12.33 -17.88 -10.84
C THR A 200 12.07 -16.47 -11.34
N LYS A 201 13.09 -15.84 -11.93
CA LYS A 201 12.99 -14.44 -12.32
C LYS A 201 12.15 -14.22 -13.57
N LEU A 202 12.24 -15.13 -14.52
CA LEU A 202 11.57 -14.98 -15.82
C LEU A 202 10.09 -15.36 -15.73
N GLU A 203 9.79 -16.56 -15.23
CA GLU A 203 8.45 -17.12 -15.18
C GLU A 203 7.70 -16.82 -13.89
N SER A 204 8.40 -16.31 -12.86
CA SER A 204 7.86 -16.06 -11.52
C SER A 204 7.28 -17.31 -10.83
N ILE A 205 7.85 -18.48 -11.13
CA ILE A 205 7.48 -19.74 -10.48
C ILE A 205 8.18 -19.81 -9.13
N GLU A 206 7.46 -20.14 -8.09
CA GLU A 206 8.03 -20.37 -6.76
C GLU A 206 9.02 -21.54 -6.78
N LEU A 207 10.13 -21.39 -6.06
CA LEU A 207 11.12 -22.46 -5.94
C LEU A 207 10.57 -23.57 -5.04
N ASP A 208 10.90 -24.82 -5.41
CA ASP A 208 10.52 -25.97 -4.60
C ASP A 208 11.10 -25.85 -3.17
N ASP A 209 10.38 -26.34 -2.17
CA ASP A 209 10.71 -26.18 -0.75
C ASP A 209 12.08 -26.75 -0.36
N ASP A 210 12.55 -27.78 -1.06
CA ASP A 210 13.87 -28.40 -0.82
C ASP A 210 15.04 -27.54 -1.33
N VAL A 211 14.78 -26.52 -2.17
CA VAL A 211 15.80 -25.61 -2.72
C VAL A 211 15.56 -24.13 -2.37
N LYS A 212 14.36 -23.79 -1.92
CA LYS A 212 13.99 -22.44 -1.50
C LYS A 212 14.62 -22.11 -0.14
N PRO A 213 15.50 -21.08 -0.03
CA PRO A 213 16.07 -20.73 1.25
C PRO A 213 15.03 -20.23 2.25
N GLU A 214 15.15 -20.62 3.52
CA GLU A 214 14.27 -20.15 4.61
C GLU A 214 14.27 -18.64 4.78
N ASN A 215 15.34 -17.97 4.34
CA ASN A 215 15.49 -16.51 4.40
C ASN A 215 15.23 -15.83 3.05
N SER A 216 14.67 -16.53 2.07
CA SER A 216 14.17 -15.91 0.84
C SER A 216 12.96 -15.03 1.15
N HIS A 217 12.72 -14.02 0.32
CA HIS A 217 11.59 -13.10 0.49
C HIS A 217 10.26 -13.85 0.63
N VAL A 218 9.94 -14.73 -0.31
CA VAL A 218 8.69 -15.51 -0.30
C VAL A 218 8.57 -16.32 1.00
N ALA A 219 9.61 -17.05 1.40
CA ALA A 219 9.58 -17.84 2.63
C ALA A 219 9.37 -16.98 3.91
N ARG A 220 9.72 -15.68 3.87
CA ARG A 220 9.55 -14.79 5.03
C ARG A 220 8.20 -14.08 5.07
N VAL A 221 7.55 -13.88 3.93
CA VAL A 221 6.27 -13.13 3.86
C VAL A 221 5.04 -14.02 3.74
N VAL A 222 5.19 -15.32 3.52
CA VAL A 222 4.10 -16.28 3.62
C VAL A 222 3.78 -16.52 5.10
N VAL A 223 2.53 -16.31 5.49
CA VAL A 223 2.00 -16.53 6.85
C VAL A 223 0.79 -17.43 6.75
N GLU A 224 0.72 -18.43 7.60
CA GLU A 224 -0.39 -19.39 7.68
C GLU A 224 -1.22 -19.13 8.93
N ASP A 225 -2.50 -19.45 8.88
CA ASP A 225 -3.39 -19.47 10.04
C ASP A 225 -3.23 -20.75 10.88
N ASP A 226 -4.05 -20.91 11.91
CA ASP A 226 -4.01 -22.08 12.81
C ASP A 226 -4.42 -23.41 12.11
N GLU A 227 -5.10 -23.33 10.97
CA GLU A 227 -5.48 -24.46 10.12
C GLU A 227 -4.41 -24.79 9.06
N GLY A 228 -3.39 -23.95 8.91
CA GLY A 228 -2.30 -24.09 7.93
C GLY A 228 -2.66 -23.54 6.54
N GLU A 229 -3.69 -22.72 6.45
CA GLU A 229 -4.05 -22.02 5.21
C GLU A 229 -3.30 -20.68 5.11
N GLU A 230 -2.81 -20.36 3.93
CA GLU A 230 -2.09 -19.12 3.69
C GLU A 230 -3.00 -17.90 3.86
N MET A 231 -2.54 -16.94 4.66
CA MET A 231 -3.23 -15.65 4.85
C MET A 231 -2.80 -14.67 3.78
N GLU A 232 -3.76 -14.17 3.01
CA GLU A 232 -3.55 -13.30 1.88
C GLU A 232 -3.76 -11.81 2.20
N ILE A 233 -3.11 -10.97 1.42
CA ILE A 233 -3.32 -9.52 1.34
C ILE A 233 -3.45 -9.10 -0.13
N LEU A 234 -4.16 -8.01 -0.41
CA LEU A 234 -4.26 -7.46 -1.77
C LEU A 234 -3.25 -6.32 -1.96
N ARG A 235 -2.25 -6.52 -2.82
CA ARG A 235 -1.20 -5.53 -3.07
C ARG A 235 -1.47 -4.74 -4.34
N HIS A 236 -1.33 -3.42 -4.25
CA HIS A 236 -1.37 -2.49 -5.39
C HIS A 236 -0.08 -1.70 -5.51
N SER A 237 1.01 -2.28 -5.05
CA SER A 237 2.34 -1.67 -5.09
C SER A 237 2.77 -1.36 -6.53
N LEU A 238 3.45 -0.25 -6.70
CA LEU A 238 4.05 0.13 -7.98
C LEU A 238 5.45 0.70 -7.77
N PRO A 239 6.38 0.42 -8.68
CA PRO A 239 7.69 1.04 -8.64
C PRO A 239 7.62 2.54 -8.94
N TYR A 240 8.60 3.24 -8.38
CA TYR A 240 8.86 4.65 -8.65
C TYR A 240 10.35 4.88 -8.92
N GLY A 241 10.70 5.97 -9.55
CA GLY A 241 12.10 6.39 -9.64
C GLY A 241 12.43 7.26 -10.84
N ASP A 242 13.57 7.92 -10.69
CA ASP A 242 14.23 8.67 -11.76
C ASP A 242 15.41 7.87 -12.31
N GLY A 243 15.74 8.05 -13.58
CA GLY A 243 16.81 7.29 -14.23
C GLY A 243 18.19 7.42 -13.58
N LYS A 244 18.42 8.43 -12.73
CA LYS A 244 19.65 8.68 -11.98
C LYS A 244 19.41 8.89 -10.49
N GLY A 245 18.18 9.13 -10.09
CA GLY A 245 17.79 9.46 -8.72
C GLY A 245 17.47 8.25 -7.87
N GLU A 246 16.69 8.50 -6.84
CA GLU A 246 16.15 7.46 -5.97
C GLU A 246 15.19 6.56 -6.76
N GLN A 247 15.26 5.28 -6.51
CA GLN A 247 14.45 4.25 -7.17
C GLN A 247 13.96 3.24 -6.14
N GLY A 248 12.77 2.71 -6.34
CA GLY A 248 12.22 1.75 -5.39
C GLY A 248 10.79 1.33 -5.66
N LEU A 249 10.15 0.88 -4.61
CA LEU A 249 8.76 0.44 -4.61
C LEU A 249 7.96 1.25 -3.57
N PHE A 250 6.83 1.79 -3.97
CA PHE A 250 5.81 2.20 -3.02
C PHE A 250 4.92 0.99 -2.77
N PHE A 251 5.18 0.33 -1.63
CA PHE A 251 4.40 -0.83 -1.20
C PHE A 251 3.08 -0.34 -0.61
N ILE A 252 1.97 -0.89 -1.08
CA ILE A 252 0.66 -0.70 -0.51
C ILE A 252 -0.11 -2.02 -0.52
N ALA A 253 -0.65 -2.39 0.63
CA ALA A 253 -1.47 -3.58 0.81
C ALA A 253 -2.79 -3.22 1.49
N TYR A 254 -3.86 -3.82 1.00
CA TYR A 254 -5.22 -3.75 1.54
C TYR A 254 -5.54 -5.06 2.22
N THR A 255 -6.13 -5.01 3.40
CA THR A 255 -6.46 -6.19 4.19
C THR A 255 -7.65 -5.93 5.13
N LYS A 256 -8.36 -6.99 5.47
CA LYS A 256 -9.37 -6.96 6.53
C LYS A 256 -8.78 -7.12 7.94
N ASP A 257 -7.51 -7.55 8.05
CA ASP A 257 -6.86 -7.82 9.34
C ASP A 257 -5.39 -7.37 9.32
N LEU A 258 -5.05 -6.38 10.16
CA LEU A 258 -3.68 -5.87 10.30
C LEU A 258 -2.73 -6.87 10.97
N ASN A 259 -3.24 -7.89 11.68
CA ASN A 259 -2.37 -8.89 12.29
C ASN A 259 -1.64 -9.74 11.25
N ILE A 260 -2.21 -9.90 10.04
CA ILE A 260 -1.54 -10.55 8.91
C ILE A 260 -0.27 -9.76 8.54
N ILE A 261 -0.40 -8.45 8.40
CA ILE A 261 0.73 -7.56 8.10
C ILE A 261 1.77 -7.59 9.22
N ASP A 262 1.34 -7.53 10.50
CA ASP A 262 2.29 -7.63 11.62
C ASP A 262 3.10 -8.92 11.57
N ALA A 263 2.43 -10.06 11.35
CA ALA A 263 3.10 -11.36 11.25
C ALA A 263 4.11 -11.40 10.09
N MET A 264 3.74 -10.90 8.91
CA MET A 264 4.64 -10.77 7.75
C MET A 264 5.85 -9.90 8.07
N LEU A 265 5.65 -8.74 8.68
CA LEU A 265 6.71 -7.81 9.04
C LEU A 265 7.65 -8.38 10.10
N LEU A 266 7.13 -9.00 11.17
CA LEU A 266 7.95 -9.64 12.19
C LEU A 266 8.85 -10.74 11.61
N ARG A 267 8.35 -11.55 10.69
CA ARG A 267 9.12 -12.58 9.97
C ARG A 267 10.15 -11.94 9.04
N MET A 268 9.74 -10.93 8.26
CA MET A 268 10.62 -10.23 7.31
C MET A 268 11.83 -9.59 8.03
N PHE A 269 11.59 -8.94 9.17
CA PHE A 269 12.64 -8.27 9.93
C PHE A 269 13.37 -9.17 10.96
N GLY A 270 13.03 -10.47 11.03
CA GLY A 270 13.71 -11.46 11.85
C GLY A 270 13.43 -11.33 13.35
N THR A 271 12.27 -10.83 13.73
CA THR A 271 11.83 -10.65 15.13
C THR A 271 10.69 -11.57 15.53
N SER A 272 10.33 -12.54 14.67
CA SER A 272 9.29 -13.55 14.93
C SER A 272 9.69 -14.66 15.92
N GLY A 273 10.93 -14.63 16.41
CA GLY A 273 11.45 -15.60 17.39
C GLY A 273 12.43 -16.64 16.81
N ASP A 274 12.49 -16.77 15.48
CA ASP A 274 13.45 -17.65 14.78
C ASP A 274 14.80 -16.97 14.47
N GLY A 275 14.87 -15.64 14.55
CA GLY A 275 16.06 -14.86 14.27
C GLY A 275 16.44 -14.78 12.78
N ILE A 276 15.57 -15.29 11.89
CA ILE A 276 15.81 -15.32 10.45
C ILE A 276 15.15 -14.10 9.82
N HIS A 277 15.93 -13.25 9.16
CA HIS A 277 15.43 -12.09 8.43
C HIS A 277 15.43 -12.33 6.91
N ASP A 278 14.61 -11.57 6.21
CA ASP A 278 14.52 -11.57 4.77
C ASP A 278 15.80 -11.02 4.10
N ARG A 279 16.37 -11.80 3.17
CA ARG A 279 17.57 -11.39 2.42
C ARG A 279 17.35 -10.20 1.52
N MET A 280 16.11 -9.89 1.13
CA MET A 280 15.81 -8.68 0.35
C MET A 280 16.20 -7.41 1.09
N LEU A 281 16.15 -7.40 2.43
CA LEU A 281 16.56 -6.24 3.25
C LEU A 281 18.04 -5.84 3.06
N HIS A 282 18.86 -6.69 2.46
CA HIS A 282 20.22 -6.29 2.05
C HIS A 282 20.25 -5.40 0.80
N PHE A 283 19.15 -5.33 0.04
CA PHE A 283 19.04 -4.65 -1.26
C PHE A 283 17.94 -3.59 -1.29
N VAL A 284 17.04 -3.62 -0.32
CA VAL A 284 15.97 -2.64 -0.17
C VAL A 284 16.00 -2.06 1.24
N THR A 285 15.68 -0.78 1.35
CA THR A 285 15.65 -0.06 2.63
C THR A 285 14.26 0.52 2.83
N PRO A 286 13.53 0.12 3.89
CA PRO A 286 12.29 0.77 4.27
C PRO A 286 12.59 2.20 4.77
N VAL A 287 11.83 3.17 4.33
CA VAL A 287 12.08 4.60 4.66
C VAL A 287 11.05 5.13 5.64
N ASP A 288 9.83 4.67 5.50
CA ASP A 288 8.67 5.08 6.30
C ASP A 288 7.69 3.92 6.37
N GLY A 289 6.59 4.11 7.05
CA GLY A 289 5.49 3.15 7.06
C GLY A 289 4.39 3.58 8.01
N ALA A 290 3.14 3.30 7.66
CA ALA A 290 1.99 3.55 8.53
C ALA A 290 0.82 2.63 8.18
N TYR A 291 -0.09 2.49 9.15
CA TYR A 291 -1.41 1.91 8.97
C TYR A 291 -2.46 3.00 8.76
N TYR A 292 -3.43 2.68 7.93
CA TYR A 292 -4.58 3.55 7.66
C TYR A 292 -5.86 2.73 7.61
N PHE A 293 -6.98 3.40 7.79
CA PHE A 293 -8.31 2.88 7.50
C PHE A 293 -8.93 3.65 6.33
N ALA A 294 -9.31 2.93 5.29
CA ALA A 294 -10.10 3.41 4.17
C ALA A 294 -11.57 3.05 4.42
N PRO A 295 -12.44 3.99 4.82
CA PRO A 295 -13.86 3.72 5.00
C PRO A 295 -14.54 3.38 3.67
N SER A 296 -15.73 2.74 3.71
CA SER A 296 -16.60 2.62 2.55
C SER A 296 -16.97 4.00 1.98
N GLU A 297 -17.40 4.07 0.73
CA GLU A 297 -17.79 5.35 0.11
C GLU A 297 -18.90 6.04 0.92
N GLU A 298 -19.89 5.28 1.40
CA GLU A 298 -21.00 5.83 2.20
C GLU A 298 -20.55 6.34 3.57
N LEU A 299 -19.64 5.62 4.25
CA LEU A 299 -19.11 6.08 5.53
C LEU A 299 -18.21 7.30 5.32
N LEU A 300 -17.40 7.32 4.26
CA LEU A 300 -16.57 8.47 3.92
C LEU A 300 -17.43 9.72 3.67
N GLU A 301 -18.49 9.60 2.87
CA GLU A 301 -19.44 10.68 2.63
C GLU A 301 -20.06 11.19 3.94
N ALA A 302 -20.51 10.29 4.82
CA ALA A 302 -21.07 10.66 6.11
C ALA A 302 -20.06 11.39 7.01
N VAL A 303 -18.78 10.98 7.00
CA VAL A 303 -17.69 11.63 7.74
C VAL A 303 -17.39 13.04 7.19
N LEU A 304 -17.47 13.23 5.88
CA LEU A 304 -17.23 14.55 5.27
C LEU A 304 -18.39 15.53 5.52
N GLN A 305 -19.63 15.05 5.60
CA GLN A 305 -20.82 15.88 5.82
C GLN A 305 -21.12 16.19 7.30
N GLY A 306 -20.60 15.41 8.22
CA GLY A 306 -20.81 15.55 9.69
C GLY A 306 -19.77 16.44 10.33
#